data_a8b26f73d82340e0b923c7132fd05cf7
#
_entry.id   a8b26f73d82340e0b923c7132fd05cf7
#
_cell.length_a   1.000
_cell.length_b   1.000
_cell.length_c   1.000
_cell.angle_alpha   90.00
_cell.angle_beta   90.00
_cell.angle_gamma   90.00
#
_symmetry.space_group_name_H-M   'P 1'
#
loop_
_entity.id
_entity.type
_entity.pdbx_description
1 polymer ?
#
loop_
_entity_poly.entity_id
_entity_poly.type
_entity_poly.pdbx_seq_one_letter_code
_entity_poly.pdbx_strand_id
1 'polypeptide(L)'
;MPNDEELQEQQELEIDSPKKSFQKKLKKMADERDKAVADMEHWKNEFYRAYADTKNLRSQLEKDHLAAMKYRAEGFVEELLPVLDSFYAVLKNEPTDPALKNYLIGFQYIYKNLTSVLENEGVTEISPKVGDKFSPDTMNAVETKESDGEENIVLDVHVKGYKLHDRLIRPANVTVSVKSKQEENKPQENTCDA
;
A
#
# COMPACT_ATOMS: atom_id res chain seq x y z
N MET A 1 -6.02 98.51 -16.39
CA MET A 1 -7.07 97.60 -16.92
C MET A 1 -6.37 96.30 -17.23
N PRO A 2 -6.68 95.19 -16.63
CA PRO A 2 -6.10 93.93 -16.96
C PRO A 2 -6.42 93.53 -18.38
N ASN A 3 -5.46 92.96 -19.11
CA ASN A 3 -5.55 92.62 -20.51
C ASN A 3 -6.50 91.45 -20.68
N ASP A 4 -7.34 91.44 -21.76
CA ASP A 4 -8.29 90.33 -22.02
C ASP A 4 -7.66 88.94 -22.08
N GLU A 5 -6.36 88.84 -22.42
CA GLU A 5 -5.58 87.60 -22.42
C GLU A 5 -5.38 87.03 -20.99
N GLU A 6 -5.11 87.90 -20.01
CA GLU A 6 -4.94 87.47 -18.59
C GLU A 6 -6.21 86.95 -17.96
N LEU A 7 -7.38 87.52 -18.37
CA LEU A 7 -8.70 87.07 -17.93
C LEU A 7 -9.08 85.71 -18.58
N GLN A 8 -8.68 85.51 -19.82
CA GLN A 8 -8.91 84.21 -20.48
C GLN A 8 -8.01 83.09 -19.92
N GLU A 9 -6.73 83.35 -19.61
CA GLU A 9 -5.82 82.41 -18.98
C GLU A 9 -6.30 82.03 -17.56
N GLN A 10 -6.81 82.99 -16.76
CA GLN A 10 -7.34 82.72 -15.42
C GLN A 10 -8.66 81.93 -15.48
N GLN A 11 -9.50 82.13 -16.49
CA GLN A 11 -10.72 81.32 -16.69
C GLN A 11 -10.47 79.94 -17.19
N GLU A 12 -9.44 79.75 -18.06
CA GLU A 12 -9.00 78.38 -18.43
C GLU A 12 -8.37 77.62 -17.31
N LEU A 13 -7.58 78.25 -16.45
CA LEU A 13 -6.97 77.64 -15.22
C LEU A 13 -8.04 77.25 -14.19
N GLU A 14 -9.12 78.02 -14.00
CA GLU A 14 -10.21 77.68 -13.09
C GLU A 14 -11.10 76.56 -13.62
N ILE A 15 -11.33 76.44 -14.92
CA ILE A 15 -12.11 75.37 -15.54
C ILE A 15 -11.33 74.07 -15.62
N ASP A 16 -9.99 74.07 -15.76
CA ASP A 16 -9.17 72.85 -15.90
C ASP A 16 -8.97 72.16 -14.54
N SER A 17 -8.98 72.91 -13.42
CA SER A 17 -8.82 72.40 -12.06
C SER A 17 -9.90 71.35 -11.66
N PRO A 18 -11.22 71.62 -11.83
CA PRO A 18 -12.27 70.67 -11.49
C PRO A 18 -12.28 69.43 -12.43
N LYS A 19 -11.95 69.61 -13.71
CA LYS A 19 -11.87 68.51 -14.67
C LYS A 19 -10.72 67.55 -14.32
N LYS A 20 -9.56 68.03 -13.95
CA LYS A 20 -8.40 67.21 -13.51
C LYS A 20 -8.71 66.46 -12.21
N SER A 21 -9.40 67.09 -11.27
CA SER A 21 -9.80 66.46 -10.00
C SER A 21 -10.81 65.33 -10.24
N PHE A 22 -11.77 65.53 -11.14
CA PHE A 22 -12.77 64.53 -11.51
C PHE A 22 -12.14 63.33 -12.27
N GLN A 23 -11.25 63.60 -13.20
CA GLN A 23 -10.49 62.54 -13.87
C GLN A 23 -9.67 61.70 -12.89
N LYS A 24 -9.03 62.31 -11.87
CA LYS A 24 -8.29 61.65 -10.83
C LYS A 24 -9.18 60.75 -9.96
N LYS A 25 -10.41 61.22 -9.65
CA LYS A 25 -11.40 60.41 -8.93
C LYS A 25 -11.88 59.21 -9.76
N LEU A 26 -12.18 59.43 -11.06
CA LEU A 26 -12.59 58.39 -11.98
C LEU A 26 -11.50 57.31 -12.11
N LYS A 27 -10.23 57.72 -12.23
CA LYS A 27 -9.11 56.79 -12.31
C LYS A 27 -8.97 55.98 -11.02
N LYS A 28 -9.09 56.61 -9.85
CA LYS A 28 -9.08 55.88 -8.57
C LYS A 28 -10.20 54.84 -8.46
N MET A 29 -11.43 55.22 -8.84
CA MET A 29 -12.56 54.29 -8.82
C MET A 29 -12.38 53.15 -9.83
N ALA A 30 -11.79 53.40 -10.98
CA ALA A 30 -11.43 52.38 -11.94
C ALA A 30 -10.39 51.41 -11.39
N ASP A 31 -9.31 51.93 -10.77
CA ASP A 31 -8.26 51.12 -10.15
C ASP A 31 -8.81 50.29 -8.96
N GLU A 32 -9.71 50.86 -8.15
CA GLU A 32 -10.39 50.16 -7.06
C GLU A 32 -11.29 49.03 -7.57
N ARG A 33 -12.07 49.29 -8.64
CA ARG A 33 -12.89 48.29 -9.31
C ARG A 33 -12.02 47.15 -9.85
N ASP A 34 -10.95 47.49 -10.56
CA ASP A 34 -10.09 46.49 -11.17
C ASP A 34 -9.39 45.60 -10.11
N LYS A 35 -8.99 46.17 -8.98
CA LYS A 35 -8.52 45.44 -7.83
C LYS A 35 -9.60 44.52 -7.26
N ALA A 36 -10.81 45.03 -7.02
CA ALA A 36 -11.89 44.24 -6.50
C ALA A 36 -12.28 43.08 -7.42
N VAL A 37 -12.25 43.29 -8.75
CA VAL A 37 -12.47 42.23 -9.73
C VAL A 37 -11.37 41.18 -9.68
N ALA A 38 -10.10 41.60 -9.61
CA ALA A 38 -8.95 40.66 -9.50
C ALA A 38 -9.01 39.85 -8.22
N ASP A 39 -9.34 40.50 -7.09
CA ASP A 39 -9.53 39.83 -5.79
C ASP A 39 -10.70 38.83 -5.84
N MET A 40 -11.80 39.19 -6.47
CA MET A 40 -12.94 38.28 -6.66
C MET A 40 -12.56 37.07 -7.51
N GLU A 41 -11.84 37.24 -8.60
CA GLU A 41 -11.37 36.14 -9.44
C GLU A 41 -10.40 35.25 -8.70
N HIS A 42 -9.46 35.84 -7.93
CA HIS A 42 -8.55 35.10 -7.09
C HIS A 42 -9.29 34.23 -6.08
N TRP A 43 -10.17 34.81 -5.29
CA TRP A 43 -10.96 34.08 -4.29
C TRP A 43 -11.89 33.03 -4.90
N LYS A 44 -12.45 33.30 -6.07
CA LYS A 44 -13.23 32.33 -6.82
C LYS A 44 -12.41 31.12 -7.24
N ASN A 45 -11.19 31.34 -7.74
CA ASN A 45 -10.28 30.26 -8.12
C ASN A 45 -9.82 29.45 -6.90
N GLU A 46 -9.49 30.13 -5.80
CA GLU A 46 -9.14 29.46 -4.54
C GLU A 46 -10.31 28.63 -3.97
N PHE A 47 -11.53 29.16 -4.06
CA PHE A 47 -12.71 28.41 -3.66
C PHE A 47 -12.90 27.13 -4.48
N TYR A 48 -12.80 27.22 -5.81
CA TYR A 48 -12.93 26.03 -6.66
C TYR A 48 -11.82 25.01 -6.41
N ARG A 49 -10.61 25.47 -6.16
CA ARG A 49 -9.49 24.63 -5.79
C ARG A 49 -9.75 23.89 -4.47
N ALA A 50 -10.10 24.63 -3.43
CA ALA A 50 -10.43 24.07 -2.12
C ALA A 50 -11.61 23.09 -2.17
N TYR A 51 -12.62 23.40 -2.99
CA TYR A 51 -13.75 22.50 -3.22
C TYR A 51 -13.33 21.20 -3.92
N ALA A 52 -12.49 21.29 -4.94
CA ALA A 52 -11.96 20.11 -5.64
C ALA A 52 -11.09 19.25 -4.70
N ASP A 53 -10.21 19.88 -3.92
CA ASP A 53 -9.37 19.21 -2.94
C ASP A 53 -10.20 18.51 -1.86
N THR A 54 -11.23 19.17 -1.35
CA THR A 54 -12.18 18.57 -0.38
C THR A 54 -12.90 17.35 -0.97
N LYS A 55 -13.34 17.44 -2.21
CA LYS A 55 -14.01 16.33 -2.92
C LYS A 55 -13.06 15.14 -3.10
N ASN A 56 -11.81 15.41 -3.50
CA ASN A 56 -10.78 14.38 -3.67
C ASN A 56 -10.44 13.72 -2.33
N LEU A 57 -10.27 14.52 -1.28
CA LEU A 57 -10.00 14.02 0.08
C LEU A 57 -11.14 13.14 0.59
N ARG A 58 -12.40 13.55 0.39
CA ARG A 58 -13.56 12.74 0.77
C ARG A 58 -13.55 11.38 0.06
N SER A 59 -13.32 11.39 -1.27
CA SER A 59 -13.23 10.14 -2.04
C SER A 59 -12.10 9.23 -1.58
N GLN A 60 -10.95 9.82 -1.20
CA GLN A 60 -9.83 9.05 -0.67
C GLN A 60 -10.18 8.46 0.69
N LEU A 61 -10.76 9.25 1.61
CA LEU A 61 -11.17 8.76 2.94
C LEU A 61 -12.20 7.63 2.85
N GLU A 62 -13.14 7.70 1.89
CA GLU A 62 -14.09 6.62 1.66
C GLU A 62 -13.40 5.32 1.23
N LYS A 63 -12.41 5.40 0.33
CA LYS A 63 -11.62 4.24 -0.10
C LYS A 63 -10.78 3.67 1.04
N ASP A 64 -10.12 4.54 1.80
CA ASP A 64 -9.29 4.13 2.94
C ASP A 64 -10.14 3.49 4.04
N HIS A 65 -11.34 4.03 4.28
CA HIS A 65 -12.29 3.44 5.23
C HIS A 65 -12.74 2.05 4.79
N LEU A 66 -13.10 1.86 3.53
CA LEU A 66 -13.47 0.55 2.99
C LEU A 66 -12.31 -0.44 3.07
N ALA A 67 -11.08 0.00 2.76
CA ALA A 67 -9.89 -0.83 2.91
C ALA A 67 -9.62 -1.19 4.38
N ALA A 68 -9.74 -0.23 5.30
CA ALA A 68 -9.59 -0.48 6.74
C ALA A 68 -10.63 -1.49 7.26
N MET A 69 -11.88 -1.39 6.82
CA MET A 69 -12.93 -2.35 7.17
C MET A 69 -12.63 -3.75 6.61
N LYS A 70 -12.14 -3.83 5.37
CA LYS A 70 -11.80 -5.10 4.71
C LYS A 70 -10.66 -5.84 5.41
N TYR A 71 -9.65 -5.11 5.91
CA TYR A 71 -8.46 -5.69 6.53
C TYR A 71 -8.41 -5.54 8.06
N ARG A 72 -9.55 -5.20 8.69
CA ARG A 72 -9.63 -4.98 10.15
C ARG A 72 -9.13 -6.17 11.00
N ALA A 73 -9.28 -7.38 10.50
CA ALA A 73 -8.89 -8.60 11.18
C ALA A 73 -7.40 -8.97 11.01
N GLU A 74 -6.65 -8.25 10.17
CA GLU A 74 -5.26 -8.60 9.82
C GLU A 74 -4.38 -8.77 11.05
N GLY A 75 -4.32 -7.76 11.94
CA GLY A 75 -3.49 -7.83 13.15
C GLY A 75 -3.91 -8.93 14.11
N PHE A 76 -5.22 -9.15 14.29
CA PHE A 76 -5.71 -10.25 15.11
C PHE A 76 -5.31 -11.62 14.54
N VAL A 77 -5.46 -11.80 13.22
CA VAL A 77 -5.09 -13.05 12.55
C VAL A 77 -3.58 -13.28 12.67
N GLU A 78 -2.76 -12.26 12.44
CA GLU A 78 -1.30 -12.36 12.58
C GLU A 78 -0.86 -12.85 13.96
N GLU A 79 -1.45 -12.30 15.02
CA GLU A 79 -1.19 -12.74 16.40
C GLU A 79 -1.72 -14.15 16.70
N LEU A 80 -2.75 -14.61 15.99
CA LEU A 80 -3.32 -15.95 16.14
C LEU A 80 -2.51 -17.04 15.43
N LEU A 81 -1.76 -16.70 14.36
CA LEU A 81 -1.02 -17.69 13.56
C LEU A 81 -0.06 -18.57 14.35
N PRO A 82 0.73 -18.06 15.34
CA PRO A 82 1.59 -18.92 16.17
C PRO A 82 0.85 -19.99 16.95
N VAL A 83 -0.39 -19.68 17.38
CA VAL A 83 -1.25 -20.64 18.07
C VAL A 83 -1.70 -21.74 17.11
N LEU A 84 -2.10 -21.38 15.89
CA LEU A 84 -2.45 -22.34 14.84
C LEU A 84 -1.27 -23.23 14.46
N ASP A 85 -0.06 -22.67 14.38
CA ASP A 85 1.15 -23.44 14.10
C ASP A 85 1.44 -24.47 15.19
N SER A 86 1.25 -24.09 16.46
CA SER A 86 1.40 -25.00 17.61
C SER A 86 0.40 -26.15 17.53
N PHE A 87 -0.87 -25.87 17.20
CA PHE A 87 -1.86 -26.93 16.97
C PHE A 87 -1.47 -27.84 15.80
N TYR A 88 -1.03 -27.25 14.69
CA TYR A 88 -0.61 -28.01 13.53
C TYR A 88 0.59 -28.93 13.83
N ALA A 89 1.59 -28.45 14.56
CA ALA A 89 2.75 -29.22 14.96
C ALA A 89 2.37 -30.44 15.83
N VAL A 90 1.42 -30.28 16.75
CA VAL A 90 0.89 -31.38 17.57
C VAL A 90 0.12 -32.37 16.71
N LEU A 91 -0.70 -31.90 15.78
CA LEU A 91 -1.54 -32.75 14.93
C LEU A 91 -0.76 -33.51 13.83
N LYS A 92 0.43 -32.99 13.44
CA LYS A 92 1.33 -33.66 12.46
C LYS A 92 1.92 -34.95 13.04
N ASN A 93 2.08 -35.08 14.36
CA ASN A 93 2.66 -36.22 15.03
C ASN A 93 1.59 -37.24 15.39
N GLU A 94 1.55 -38.38 14.71
CA GLU A 94 0.63 -39.46 15.04
C GLU A 94 1.17 -40.26 16.24
N PRO A 95 0.46 -40.28 17.38
CA PRO A 95 0.87 -41.09 18.52
C PRO A 95 0.61 -42.57 18.27
N THR A 96 1.45 -43.43 18.87
CA THR A 96 1.30 -44.88 18.79
C THR A 96 0.20 -45.41 19.73
N ASP A 97 -0.10 -44.66 20.79
CA ASP A 97 -1.11 -45.03 21.79
C ASP A 97 -2.54 -44.77 21.31
N PRO A 98 -3.44 -45.79 21.32
CA PRO A 98 -4.85 -45.65 20.93
C PRO A 98 -5.63 -44.63 21.76
N ALA A 99 -5.33 -44.47 23.05
CA ALA A 99 -5.99 -43.50 23.93
C ALA A 99 -5.65 -42.06 23.48
N LEU A 100 -4.39 -41.79 23.15
CA LEU A 100 -3.94 -40.50 22.62
C LEU A 100 -4.53 -40.18 21.24
N LYS A 101 -4.76 -41.18 20.39
CA LYS A 101 -5.44 -40.99 19.08
C LYS A 101 -6.86 -40.43 19.26
N ASN A 102 -7.62 -40.92 20.22
CA ASN A 102 -8.98 -40.41 20.47
C ASN A 102 -8.97 -38.94 20.93
N TYR A 103 -8.00 -38.53 21.76
CA TYR A 103 -7.83 -37.13 22.12
C TYR A 103 -7.45 -36.26 20.92
N LEU A 104 -6.56 -36.74 20.08
CA LEU A 104 -6.16 -35.98 18.85
C LEU A 104 -7.31 -35.76 17.88
N ILE A 105 -8.23 -36.70 17.75
CA ILE A 105 -9.44 -36.50 16.93
C ILE A 105 -10.26 -35.30 17.45
N GLY A 106 -10.38 -35.13 18.76
CA GLY A 106 -11.01 -33.97 19.36
C GLY A 106 -10.29 -32.66 19.02
N PHE A 107 -8.96 -32.65 19.12
CA PHE A 107 -8.15 -31.48 18.76
C PHE A 107 -8.21 -31.16 17.26
N GLN A 108 -8.23 -32.19 16.39
CA GLN A 108 -8.45 -32.00 14.95
C GLN A 108 -9.78 -31.32 14.64
N TYR A 109 -10.84 -31.71 15.37
CA TYR A 109 -12.14 -31.09 15.19
C TYR A 109 -12.12 -29.60 15.63
N ILE A 110 -11.48 -29.29 16.75
CA ILE A 110 -11.31 -27.90 17.22
C ILE A 110 -10.52 -27.09 16.20
N TYR A 111 -9.39 -27.63 15.70
CA TYR A 111 -8.57 -26.98 14.68
C TYR A 111 -9.37 -26.70 13.41
N LYS A 112 -10.14 -27.69 12.93
CA LYS A 112 -11.00 -27.56 11.75
C LYS A 112 -12.08 -26.47 11.94
N ASN A 113 -12.71 -26.41 13.11
CA ASN A 113 -13.68 -25.37 13.39
C ASN A 113 -13.03 -23.98 13.41
N LEU A 114 -11.85 -23.86 14.01
CA LEU A 114 -11.11 -22.59 14.05
C LEU A 114 -10.71 -22.12 12.65
N THR A 115 -10.19 -23.02 11.80
CA THR A 115 -9.86 -22.68 10.40
C THR A 115 -11.11 -22.29 9.61
N SER A 116 -12.25 -22.96 9.83
CA SER A 116 -13.51 -22.58 9.17
C SER A 116 -14.02 -21.19 9.59
N VAL A 117 -13.83 -20.80 10.85
CA VAL A 117 -14.18 -19.44 11.30
C VAL A 117 -13.28 -18.40 10.62
N LEU A 118 -11.99 -18.70 10.48
CA LEU A 118 -11.06 -17.83 9.78
C LEU A 118 -11.37 -17.72 8.28
N GLU A 119 -11.76 -18.82 7.64
CA GLU A 119 -12.23 -18.83 6.24
C GLU A 119 -13.46 -17.93 6.05
N ASN A 120 -14.40 -17.93 6.99
CA ASN A 120 -15.58 -17.05 6.95
C ASN A 120 -15.20 -15.56 7.05
N GLU A 121 -14.13 -15.23 7.76
CA GLU A 121 -13.58 -13.85 7.81
C GLU A 121 -12.72 -13.50 6.58
N GLY A 122 -12.56 -14.44 5.63
CA GLY A 122 -11.82 -14.24 4.38
C GLY A 122 -10.34 -14.60 4.46
N VAL A 123 -9.91 -15.28 5.53
CA VAL A 123 -8.56 -15.85 5.64
C VAL A 123 -8.49 -17.13 4.82
N THR A 124 -7.51 -17.23 3.94
CA THR A 124 -7.27 -18.45 3.14
C THR A 124 -5.90 -19.03 3.49
N GLU A 125 -5.88 -20.32 3.76
CA GLU A 125 -4.65 -21.08 4.02
C GLU A 125 -3.87 -21.31 2.71
N ILE A 126 -2.56 -21.11 2.75
CA ILE A 126 -1.61 -21.44 1.69
C ILE A 126 -0.83 -22.66 2.19
N SER A 127 -1.20 -23.83 1.69
CA SER A 127 -0.60 -25.11 2.07
C SER A 127 -0.05 -25.79 0.81
N PRO A 128 1.18 -25.44 0.38
CA PRO A 128 1.83 -26.10 -0.74
C PRO A 128 2.04 -27.59 -0.41
N LYS A 129 1.99 -28.44 -1.40
CA LYS A 129 2.24 -29.88 -1.26
C LYS A 129 3.69 -30.19 -1.62
N VAL A 130 4.19 -31.28 -1.10
CA VAL A 130 5.47 -31.85 -1.53
C VAL A 130 5.38 -32.19 -3.02
N GLY A 131 6.31 -31.69 -3.83
CA GLY A 131 6.31 -31.80 -5.28
C GLY A 131 5.77 -30.56 -6.03
N ASP A 132 5.19 -29.58 -5.34
CA ASP A 132 4.76 -28.32 -5.97
C ASP A 132 5.98 -27.47 -6.33
N LYS A 133 5.84 -26.65 -7.40
CA LYS A 133 6.86 -25.65 -7.74
C LYS A 133 6.87 -24.51 -6.73
N PHE A 134 8.07 -24.10 -6.35
CA PHE A 134 8.25 -22.94 -5.48
C PHE A 134 7.76 -21.66 -6.14
N SER A 135 6.96 -20.90 -5.41
CA SER A 135 6.46 -19.57 -5.82
C SER A 135 6.89 -18.52 -4.80
N PRO A 136 7.77 -17.56 -5.19
CA PRO A 136 8.24 -16.52 -4.27
C PRO A 136 7.12 -15.60 -3.73
N ASP A 137 6.01 -15.50 -4.45
CA ASP A 137 4.89 -14.63 -4.06
C ASP A 137 4.14 -15.16 -2.83
N THR A 138 4.14 -16.48 -2.61
CA THR A 138 3.34 -17.13 -1.56
C THR A 138 4.14 -18.02 -0.63
N MET A 139 5.38 -18.30 -0.97
CA MET A 139 6.26 -19.22 -0.24
C MET A 139 7.60 -18.55 0.08
N ASN A 140 8.18 -18.93 1.22
CA ASN A 140 9.51 -18.52 1.66
C ASN A 140 10.38 -19.78 1.84
N ALA A 141 11.47 -19.87 1.09
CA ALA A 141 12.43 -20.96 1.23
C ALA A 141 13.33 -20.71 2.45
N VAL A 142 13.12 -21.46 3.52
CA VAL A 142 13.89 -21.35 4.75
C VAL A 142 15.10 -22.27 4.71
N GLU A 143 14.95 -23.41 4.06
CA GLU A 143 15.99 -24.44 3.94
C GLU A 143 16.08 -24.94 2.51
N THR A 144 17.28 -25.27 2.07
CA THR A 144 17.53 -25.91 0.78
C THR A 144 18.15 -27.29 1.00
N LYS A 145 17.65 -28.30 0.28
CA LYS A 145 18.21 -29.66 0.29
C LYS A 145 18.62 -30.07 -1.11
N GLU A 146 19.78 -30.71 -1.21
CA GLU A 146 20.22 -31.31 -2.46
C GLU A 146 19.28 -32.48 -2.81
N SER A 147 18.81 -32.51 -4.04
CA SER A 147 17.97 -33.57 -4.57
C SER A 147 18.36 -33.87 -6.02
N ASP A 148 18.29 -35.14 -6.37
CA ASP A 148 18.53 -35.62 -7.75
C ASP A 148 17.36 -35.25 -8.70
N GLY A 149 16.30 -34.59 -8.19
CA GLY A 149 15.12 -34.19 -8.94
C GLY A 149 15.23 -32.81 -9.59
N GLU A 150 14.06 -32.26 -9.96
CA GLU A 150 13.96 -30.90 -10.49
C GLU A 150 14.31 -29.85 -9.42
N GLU A 151 14.90 -28.75 -9.86
CA GLU A 151 15.21 -27.60 -8.98
C GLU A 151 13.92 -26.82 -8.64
N ASN A 152 13.95 -26.14 -7.48
CA ASN A 152 12.85 -25.31 -7.00
C ASN A 152 11.52 -26.07 -6.79
N ILE A 153 11.62 -27.31 -6.32
CA ILE A 153 10.48 -28.12 -5.89
C ILE A 153 10.38 -28.11 -4.38
N VAL A 154 9.18 -28.00 -3.85
CA VAL A 154 8.89 -28.08 -2.42
C VAL A 154 9.13 -29.52 -1.93
N LEU A 155 10.05 -29.69 -1.00
CA LEU A 155 10.37 -30.98 -0.38
C LEU A 155 9.67 -31.18 0.96
N ASP A 156 9.51 -30.14 1.76
CA ASP A 156 8.77 -30.18 3.03
C ASP A 156 8.15 -28.81 3.34
N VAL A 157 7.07 -28.83 4.12
CA VAL A 157 6.35 -27.63 4.58
C VAL A 157 6.48 -27.57 6.10
N HIS A 158 7.21 -26.56 6.59
CA HIS A 158 7.41 -26.33 8.01
C HIS A 158 6.26 -25.56 8.64
N VAL A 159 5.83 -24.49 7.95
CA VAL A 159 4.82 -23.58 8.44
C VAL A 159 3.91 -23.20 7.27
N LYS A 160 2.61 -23.24 7.49
CA LYS A 160 1.63 -22.85 6.50
C LYS A 160 1.58 -21.34 6.31
N GLY A 161 1.31 -20.89 5.09
CA GLY A 161 1.07 -19.50 4.78
C GLY A 161 -0.41 -19.13 4.93
N TYR A 162 -0.68 -17.84 5.06
CA TYR A 162 -2.03 -17.32 5.16
C TYR A 162 -2.18 -15.99 4.43
N LYS A 163 -3.32 -15.81 3.78
CA LYS A 163 -3.73 -14.53 3.16
C LYS A 163 -5.11 -14.12 3.66
N LEU A 164 -5.32 -12.83 3.81
CA LEU A 164 -6.62 -12.24 4.11
C LEU A 164 -7.16 -11.58 2.84
N HIS A 165 -8.20 -12.12 2.28
CA HIS A 165 -8.72 -11.75 0.96
C HIS A 165 -7.64 -11.82 -0.13
N ASP A 166 -7.16 -10.65 -0.60
CA ASP A 166 -6.12 -10.50 -1.62
C ASP A 166 -4.74 -10.16 -1.04
N ARG A 167 -4.64 -9.89 0.28
CA ARG A 167 -3.39 -9.51 0.95
C ARG A 167 -2.72 -10.71 1.61
N LEU A 168 -1.44 -10.91 1.32
CA LEU A 168 -0.62 -11.91 2.00
C LEU A 168 -0.29 -11.43 3.42
N ILE A 169 -0.68 -12.22 4.44
CA ILE A 169 -0.31 -11.99 5.85
C ILE A 169 1.07 -12.60 6.11
N ARG A 170 1.23 -13.89 5.75
CA ARG A 170 2.47 -14.63 5.97
C ARG A 170 2.66 -15.67 4.86
N PRO A 171 3.85 -15.74 4.22
CA PRO A 171 4.16 -16.80 3.28
C PRO A 171 4.30 -18.16 3.97
N ALA A 172 4.13 -19.25 3.23
CA ALA A 172 4.43 -20.58 3.70
C ALA A 172 5.94 -20.80 3.76
N ASN A 173 6.46 -21.30 4.88
CA ASN A 173 7.87 -21.64 5.02
C ASN A 173 8.09 -23.08 4.55
N VAL A 174 8.93 -23.23 3.54
CA VAL A 174 9.18 -24.50 2.86
C VAL A 174 10.66 -24.81 2.74
N THR A 175 10.99 -26.11 2.62
CA THR A 175 12.27 -26.59 2.13
C THR A 175 12.16 -26.82 0.64
N VAL A 176 13.12 -26.32 -0.14
CA VAL A 176 13.17 -26.47 -1.59
C VAL A 176 14.35 -27.30 -2.06
N SER A 177 14.18 -27.98 -3.20
CA SER A 177 15.25 -28.74 -3.84
C SER A 177 16.23 -27.82 -4.58
N VAL A 178 17.51 -28.10 -4.44
CA VAL A 178 18.60 -27.54 -5.25
C VAL A 178 19.35 -28.68 -5.89
N LYS A 179 19.75 -28.54 -7.15
CA LYS A 179 20.60 -29.53 -7.80
C LYS A 179 21.94 -29.66 -7.06
N SER A 180 22.33 -30.88 -6.75
CA SER A 180 23.68 -31.21 -6.30
C SER A 180 24.68 -30.73 -7.37
N LYS A 181 25.53 -29.76 -7.04
CA LYS A 181 26.70 -29.44 -7.83
C LYS A 181 27.65 -30.63 -7.71
N GLN A 182 27.67 -31.50 -8.71
CA GLN A 182 28.83 -32.38 -8.89
C GLN A 182 30.04 -31.47 -9.11
N GLU A 183 30.88 -31.38 -8.09
CA GLU A 183 32.25 -30.84 -8.25
C GLU A 183 32.92 -31.62 -9.36
N GLU A 184 33.05 -31.04 -10.55
CA GLU A 184 34.03 -31.48 -11.53
C GLU A 184 35.42 -31.26 -10.93
N ASN A 185 35.86 -32.25 -10.13
CA ASN A 185 37.23 -32.36 -9.70
C ASN A 185 38.04 -32.84 -10.91
N LYS A 186 38.49 -31.90 -11.78
CA LYS A 186 39.50 -32.19 -12.79
C LYS A 186 40.84 -32.40 -12.05
N PRO A 187 41.46 -33.59 -12.13
CA PRO A 187 42.84 -33.76 -11.69
C PRO A 187 43.74 -32.91 -12.60
N GLN A 188 44.41 -31.92 -12.06
CA GLN A 188 45.54 -31.28 -12.73
C GLN A 188 46.68 -32.32 -12.80
N GLU A 189 46.84 -32.91 -13.96
CA GLU A 189 48.02 -33.63 -14.35
C GLU A 189 49.21 -32.69 -14.39
N ASN A 190 50.01 -32.69 -13.34
CA ASN A 190 51.34 -32.10 -13.36
C ASN A 190 52.27 -33.03 -14.15
N THR A 191 52.44 -32.76 -15.42
CA THR A 191 53.58 -33.25 -16.19
C THR A 191 54.78 -32.40 -15.83
N CYS A 192 55.61 -32.93 -14.93
CA CYS A 192 57.03 -32.59 -14.83
C CYS A 192 57.76 -33.34 -15.93
N ASP A 193 58.20 -32.61 -16.94
CA ASP A 193 59.26 -33.08 -17.83
C ASP A 193 60.59 -32.43 -17.45
N ALA A 194 61.58 -33.33 -17.45
CA ALA A 194 62.99 -33.20 -17.09
C ALA A 194 63.82 -32.08 -17.75
#